data_1700ef5656a954bb37a51e05b44c625b
#
_entry.id   1700ef5656a954bb37a51e05b44c625b
#
_cell.length_a   1.000
_cell.length_b   1.000
_cell.length_c   1.000
_cell.angle_alpha   90.00
_cell.angle_beta   90.00
_cell.angle_gamma   90.00
#
_symmetry.space_group_name_H-M   'P 1'
#
loop_
_entity.id
_entity.type
_entity.pdbx_description
1 polymer ?
#
loop_
_entity_poly.entity_id
_entity_poly.type
_entity_poly.pdbx_seq_one_letter_code
_entity_poly.pdbx_strand_id
1 'polypeptide(L)'
;MNSWALVTGATAGIGESFSRLLASHKYNIVLVARDLPRLHERAHGLEEKFGVKTHVIQADLATDEGCLTVQKYILENQIDVLINNAGFGTNKAFTASSIEIEQQLLDVLVRTPMRLMHAALPLMKQRNNGVIINVSSVAGYIAGGTYSASKAYLTVLSESL
;
A
#
# COMPACT_ATOMS: atom_id res chain seq x y z
N MET A 1 -2.23 12.70 20.66
CA MET A 1 -3.12 12.00 19.70
C MET A 1 -2.32 10.85 19.11
N ASN A 2 -2.93 9.66 19.01
CA ASN A 2 -2.21 8.53 18.42
C ASN A 2 -2.21 8.68 16.89
N SER A 3 -1.03 8.73 16.28
CA SER A 3 -0.86 8.79 14.82
C SER A 3 -1.33 7.51 14.15
N TRP A 4 -1.83 7.61 12.91
CA TRP A 4 -2.31 6.48 12.13
C TRP A 4 -1.42 6.21 10.92
N ALA A 5 -1.13 4.95 10.69
CA ALA A 5 -0.44 4.47 9.51
C ALA A 5 -1.35 3.53 8.71
N LEU A 6 -1.43 3.74 7.40
CA LEU A 6 -2.14 2.87 6.47
C LEU A 6 -1.14 2.05 5.67
N VAL A 7 -1.30 0.73 5.70
CA VAL A 7 -0.40 -0.20 5.01
C VAL A 7 -1.19 -1.05 4.01
N THR A 8 -0.83 -0.97 2.74
CA THR A 8 -1.39 -1.84 1.71
C THR A 8 -0.56 -3.13 1.59
N GLY A 9 -1.24 -4.26 1.33
CA GLY A 9 -0.59 -5.57 1.34
C GLY A 9 -0.12 -5.99 2.74
N ALA A 10 -0.90 -5.66 3.77
CA ALA A 10 -0.51 -5.74 5.18
C ALA A 10 -0.46 -7.16 5.77
N THR A 11 -0.91 -8.18 5.03
CA THR A 11 -1.07 -9.54 5.58
C THR A 11 0.16 -10.43 5.53
N ALA A 12 1.20 -10.04 4.79
CA ALA A 12 2.40 -10.86 4.61
C ALA A 12 3.63 -10.01 4.26
N GLY A 13 4.81 -10.59 4.41
CA GLY A 13 6.08 -10.06 3.92
C GLY A 13 6.42 -8.66 4.44
N ILE A 14 6.81 -7.78 3.52
CA ILE A 14 7.25 -6.40 3.84
C ILE A 14 6.11 -5.59 4.47
N GLY A 15 4.88 -5.71 3.97
CA GLY A 15 3.73 -4.98 4.54
C GLY A 15 3.41 -5.38 5.97
N GLU A 16 3.45 -6.68 6.29
CA GLU A 16 3.31 -7.16 7.66
C GLU A 16 4.44 -6.62 8.55
N SER A 17 5.67 -6.62 8.05
CA SER A 17 6.83 -6.10 8.79
C SER A 17 6.71 -4.60 9.07
N PHE A 18 6.24 -3.80 8.12
CA PHE A 18 5.92 -2.39 8.34
C PHE A 18 4.82 -2.20 9.39
N SER A 19 3.75 -2.98 9.31
CA SER A 19 2.64 -2.90 10.27
C SER A 19 3.13 -3.17 11.70
N ARG A 20 3.97 -4.18 11.88
CA ARG A 20 4.57 -4.52 13.19
C ARG A 20 5.55 -3.44 13.68
N LEU A 21 6.41 -2.93 12.80
CA LEU A 21 7.36 -1.88 13.13
C LEU A 21 6.63 -0.60 13.58
N LEU A 22 5.65 -0.15 12.81
CA LEU A 22 4.87 1.05 13.14
C LEU A 22 4.05 0.88 14.41
N ALA A 23 3.44 -0.29 14.64
CA ALA A 23 2.73 -0.60 15.87
C ALA A 23 3.68 -0.61 17.10
N SER A 24 4.92 -1.10 16.95
CA SER A 24 5.92 -1.05 18.03
C SER A 24 6.30 0.39 18.41
N HIS A 25 6.17 1.34 17.47
CA HIS A 25 6.34 2.78 17.69
C HIS A 25 5.02 3.49 18.02
N LYS A 26 3.98 2.73 18.44
CA LYS A 26 2.69 3.23 18.92
C LYS A 26 1.83 3.93 17.85
N TYR A 27 2.06 3.68 16.58
CA TYR A 27 1.09 4.03 15.55
C TYR A 27 -0.11 3.08 15.61
N ASN A 28 -1.30 3.61 15.46
CA ASN A 28 -2.48 2.82 15.10
C ASN A 28 -2.39 2.41 13.63
N ILE A 29 -2.89 1.23 13.28
CA ILE A 29 -2.65 0.66 11.95
C ILE A 29 -3.96 0.42 11.20
N VAL A 30 -4.04 0.96 10.00
CA VAL A 30 -5.04 0.58 8.99
C VAL A 30 -4.41 -0.49 8.09
N LEU A 31 -4.96 -1.70 8.16
CA LEU A 31 -4.47 -2.83 7.37
C LEU A 31 -5.36 -3.03 6.14
N VAL A 32 -4.75 -3.00 4.96
CA VAL A 32 -5.46 -3.17 3.69
C VAL A 32 -4.95 -4.41 2.96
N ALA A 33 -5.83 -5.36 2.65
CA ALA A 33 -5.55 -6.54 1.83
C ALA A 33 -6.85 -7.20 1.36
N ARG A 34 -6.73 -8.31 0.60
CA ARG A 34 -7.89 -9.07 0.07
C ARG A 34 -8.39 -10.14 1.04
N ASP A 35 -7.51 -10.72 1.84
CA ASP A 35 -7.79 -11.83 2.74
C ASP A 35 -8.30 -11.31 4.09
N LEU A 36 -9.61 -11.24 4.24
CA LEU A 36 -10.26 -10.71 5.45
C LEU A 36 -9.92 -11.51 6.72
N PRO A 37 -10.00 -12.84 6.74
CA PRO A 37 -9.59 -13.62 7.91
C PRO A 37 -8.17 -13.32 8.37
N ARG A 38 -7.22 -13.26 7.44
CA ARG A 38 -5.83 -12.95 7.74
C ARG A 38 -5.64 -11.51 8.20
N LEU A 39 -6.41 -10.56 7.67
CA LEU A 39 -6.41 -9.17 8.16
C LEU A 39 -6.82 -9.10 9.64
N HIS A 40 -7.89 -9.80 10.02
CA HIS A 40 -8.34 -9.83 11.42
C HIS A 40 -7.32 -10.51 12.35
N GLU A 41 -6.71 -11.61 11.91
CA GLU A 41 -5.64 -12.27 12.67
C GLU A 41 -4.47 -11.30 12.92
N ARG A 42 -4.02 -10.58 11.88
CA ARG A 42 -2.92 -9.61 12.01
C ARG A 42 -3.29 -8.42 12.89
N ALA A 43 -4.51 -7.90 12.71
CA ALA A 43 -5.03 -6.81 13.51
C ALA A 43 -5.03 -7.16 15.01
N HIS A 44 -5.61 -8.30 15.37
CA HIS A 44 -5.66 -8.79 16.74
C HIS A 44 -4.26 -8.98 17.34
N GLY A 45 -3.34 -9.59 16.60
CA GLY A 45 -1.95 -9.75 17.05
C GLY A 45 -1.21 -8.43 17.29
N LEU A 46 -1.50 -7.38 16.52
CA LEU A 46 -0.94 -6.05 16.75
C LEU A 46 -1.52 -5.39 17.99
N GLU A 47 -2.83 -5.50 18.19
CA GLU A 47 -3.53 -4.96 19.36
C GLU A 47 -3.05 -5.61 20.67
N GLU A 48 -3.01 -6.94 20.69
CA GLU A 48 -2.53 -7.69 21.87
C GLU A 48 -1.08 -7.39 22.20
N LYS A 49 -0.20 -7.37 21.20
CA LYS A 49 1.24 -7.25 21.42
C LYS A 49 1.67 -5.82 21.72
N PHE A 50 1.08 -4.83 21.07
CA PHE A 50 1.57 -3.45 21.11
C PHE A 50 0.60 -2.47 21.77
N GLY A 51 -0.65 -2.88 22.06
CA GLY A 51 -1.67 -2.03 22.67
C GLY A 51 -2.11 -0.86 21.78
N VAL A 52 -2.02 -1.01 20.48
CA VAL A 52 -2.46 -0.02 19.49
C VAL A 52 -3.88 -0.35 19.02
N LYS A 53 -4.53 0.61 18.36
CA LYS A 53 -5.81 0.36 17.66
C LYS A 53 -5.53 -0.07 16.23
N THR A 54 -6.41 -0.89 15.69
CA THR A 54 -6.36 -1.28 14.29
C THR A 54 -7.68 -0.99 13.57
N HIS A 55 -7.60 -0.84 12.25
CA HIS A 55 -8.75 -0.80 11.36
C HIS A 55 -8.46 -1.69 10.16
N VAL A 56 -9.43 -2.53 9.78
CA VAL A 56 -9.28 -3.48 8.67
C VAL A 56 -10.10 -3.01 7.47
N ILE A 57 -9.46 -2.94 6.31
CA ILE A 57 -10.11 -2.67 5.04
C ILE A 57 -9.86 -3.85 4.10
N GLN A 58 -10.89 -4.64 3.84
CA GLN A 58 -10.84 -5.64 2.78
C GLN A 58 -10.99 -4.95 1.43
N ALA A 59 -9.96 -4.99 0.60
CA ALA A 59 -9.99 -4.38 -0.73
C ALA A 59 -9.11 -5.14 -1.73
N ASP A 60 -9.63 -5.37 -2.92
CA ASP A 60 -8.81 -5.78 -4.07
C ASP A 60 -8.36 -4.53 -4.83
N LEU A 61 -7.09 -4.20 -4.67
CA LEU A 61 -6.49 -3.00 -5.26
C LEU A 61 -6.27 -3.09 -6.78
N ALA A 62 -6.54 -4.25 -7.39
CA ALA A 62 -6.61 -4.38 -8.85
C ALA A 62 -7.95 -3.86 -9.42
N THR A 63 -8.95 -3.61 -8.58
CA THR A 63 -10.27 -3.11 -8.98
C THR A 63 -10.42 -1.63 -8.69
N ASP A 64 -11.29 -0.95 -9.45
CA ASP A 64 -11.65 0.44 -9.17
C ASP A 64 -12.35 0.58 -7.81
N GLU A 65 -13.25 -0.33 -7.49
CA GLU A 65 -14.00 -0.34 -6.23
C GLU A 65 -13.06 -0.44 -5.03
N GLY A 66 -12.13 -1.41 -5.04
CA GLY A 66 -11.17 -1.58 -3.96
C GLY A 66 -10.25 -0.37 -3.79
N CYS A 67 -9.76 0.19 -4.90
CA CYS A 67 -8.93 1.39 -4.88
C CYS A 67 -9.73 2.60 -4.33
N LEU A 68 -10.96 2.82 -4.79
CA LEU A 68 -11.83 3.90 -4.33
C LEU A 68 -12.18 3.78 -2.84
N THR A 69 -12.41 2.57 -2.35
CA THR A 69 -12.69 2.32 -0.92
C THR A 69 -11.55 2.84 -0.05
N VAL A 70 -10.30 2.49 -0.39
CA VAL A 70 -9.13 2.95 0.37
C VAL A 70 -8.90 4.45 0.20
N GLN A 71 -9.06 4.97 -1.02
CA GLN A 71 -8.95 6.39 -1.31
C GLN A 71 -9.94 7.21 -0.49
N LYS A 72 -11.20 6.79 -0.44
CA LYS A 72 -12.24 7.43 0.37
C LYS A 72 -11.87 7.42 1.85
N TYR A 73 -11.39 6.30 2.37
CA TYR A 73 -10.94 6.22 3.76
C TYR A 73 -9.84 7.24 4.08
N ILE A 74 -8.85 7.42 3.19
CA ILE A 74 -7.79 8.42 3.34
C ILE A 74 -8.35 9.85 3.37
N LEU A 75 -9.34 10.15 2.52
CA LEU A 75 -9.96 11.48 2.45
C LEU A 75 -10.80 11.82 3.70
N GLU A 76 -11.38 10.81 4.34
CA GLU A 76 -12.27 10.97 5.50
C GLU A 76 -11.56 10.83 6.84
N ASN A 77 -10.31 10.35 6.85
CA ASN A 77 -9.57 10.06 8.09
C ASN A 77 -8.16 10.65 8.04
N GLN A 78 -7.63 11.00 9.21
CA GLN A 78 -6.25 11.44 9.31
C GLN A 78 -5.31 10.24 9.20
N ILE A 79 -4.51 10.20 8.13
CA ILE A 79 -3.42 9.25 7.94
C ILE A 79 -2.10 10.02 7.97
N ASP A 80 -1.23 9.67 8.91
CA ASP A 80 0.07 10.32 9.10
C ASP A 80 1.18 9.58 8.33
N VAL A 81 1.02 8.27 8.12
CA VAL A 81 1.95 7.45 7.34
C VAL A 81 1.18 6.60 6.33
N LEU A 82 1.52 6.71 5.06
CA LEU A 82 0.99 5.85 3.99
C LEU A 82 2.09 4.93 3.47
N ILE A 83 1.89 3.62 3.58
CA ILE A 83 2.79 2.59 3.03
C ILE A 83 2.12 1.95 1.80
N ASN A 84 2.55 2.35 0.63
CA ASN A 84 2.19 1.70 -0.63
C ASN A 84 3.11 0.49 -0.85
N ASN A 85 2.67 -0.67 -0.35
CA ASN A 85 3.44 -1.91 -0.41
C ASN A 85 2.76 -3.00 -1.24
N ALA A 86 1.44 -2.98 -1.37
CA ALA A 86 0.72 -4.00 -2.13
C ALA A 86 1.33 -4.19 -3.53
N GLY A 87 1.54 -5.43 -3.89
CA GLY A 87 2.12 -5.76 -5.18
C GLY A 87 2.32 -7.26 -5.35
N PHE A 88 2.48 -7.65 -6.59
CA PHE A 88 2.84 -9.00 -6.99
C PHE A 88 3.67 -8.93 -8.26
N GLY A 89 4.36 -10.01 -8.59
CA GLY A 89 5.08 -10.17 -9.85
C GLY A 89 4.59 -11.41 -10.58
N THR A 90 4.78 -11.43 -11.89
CA THR A 90 4.63 -12.64 -12.68
C THR A 90 6.01 -13.24 -12.91
N ASN A 91 6.19 -14.52 -12.72
CA ASN A 91 7.43 -15.21 -13.11
C ASN A 91 7.38 -15.62 -14.59
N LYS A 92 6.74 -14.80 -15.44
CA LYS A 92 6.53 -15.07 -16.86
C LYS A 92 7.09 -13.93 -17.71
N ALA A 93 7.60 -14.27 -18.89
CA ALA A 93 7.94 -13.27 -19.89
C ALA A 93 6.66 -12.53 -20.34
N PHE A 94 6.79 -11.28 -20.74
CA PHE A 94 5.68 -10.43 -21.18
C PHE A 94 4.78 -11.12 -22.25
N THR A 95 5.41 -11.78 -23.22
CA THR A 95 4.69 -12.51 -24.30
C THR A 95 4.01 -13.80 -23.85
N ALA A 96 4.33 -14.30 -22.64
CA ALA A 96 3.74 -15.52 -22.05
C ALA A 96 2.73 -15.22 -20.93
N SER A 97 2.54 -13.95 -20.60
CA SER A 97 1.53 -13.45 -19.67
C SER A 97 0.25 -13.10 -20.44
N SER A 98 -0.91 -13.19 -19.79
CA SER A 98 -2.15 -12.69 -20.38
C SER A 98 -2.27 -11.18 -20.18
N ILE A 99 -3.01 -10.51 -21.07
CA ILE A 99 -3.20 -9.06 -20.99
C ILE A 99 -3.91 -8.65 -19.68
N GLU A 100 -4.80 -9.49 -19.16
CA GLU A 100 -5.51 -9.23 -17.90
C GLU A 100 -4.54 -9.19 -16.71
N ILE A 101 -3.53 -10.07 -16.70
CA ILE A 101 -2.49 -10.06 -15.66
C ILE A 101 -1.60 -8.83 -15.78
N GLU A 102 -1.22 -8.45 -17.01
CA GLU A 102 -0.43 -7.24 -17.25
C GLU A 102 -1.20 -5.98 -16.80
N GLN A 103 -2.50 -5.91 -17.06
CA GLN A 103 -3.36 -4.82 -16.58
C GLN A 103 -3.46 -4.82 -15.05
N GLN A 104 -3.66 -5.98 -14.42
CA GLN A 104 -3.68 -6.07 -12.95
C GLN A 104 -2.37 -5.59 -12.31
N LEU A 105 -1.22 -5.87 -12.94
CA LEU A 105 0.06 -5.33 -12.50
C LEU A 105 0.05 -3.80 -12.50
N LEU A 106 -0.39 -3.18 -13.59
CA LEU A 106 -0.50 -1.72 -13.69
C LEU A 106 -1.50 -1.17 -12.67
N ASP A 107 -2.63 -1.84 -12.47
CA ASP A 107 -3.64 -1.41 -11.52
C ASP A 107 -3.12 -1.37 -10.08
N VAL A 108 -2.43 -2.43 -9.66
CA VAL A 108 -1.92 -2.55 -8.28
C VAL A 108 -0.64 -1.75 -8.07
N LEU A 109 0.29 -1.75 -9.05
CA LEU A 109 1.63 -1.19 -8.87
C LEU A 109 1.75 0.28 -9.34
N VAL A 110 0.82 0.77 -10.17
CA VAL A 110 0.86 2.12 -10.74
C VAL A 110 -0.39 2.91 -10.36
N ARG A 111 -1.56 2.49 -10.83
CA ARG A 111 -2.81 3.23 -10.63
C ARG A 111 -3.14 3.44 -9.15
N THR A 112 -3.13 2.37 -8.37
CA THR A 112 -3.51 2.44 -6.96
C THR A 112 -2.55 3.32 -6.15
N PRO A 113 -1.23 3.10 -6.09
CA PRO A 113 -0.36 3.99 -5.32
C PRO A 113 -0.42 5.44 -5.79
N MET A 114 -0.52 5.70 -7.10
CA MET A 114 -0.73 7.05 -7.62
C MET A 114 -1.98 7.71 -7.03
N ARG A 115 -3.12 7.02 -7.02
CA ARG A 115 -4.38 7.55 -6.49
C ARG A 115 -4.35 7.75 -4.99
N LEU A 116 -3.77 6.82 -4.23
CA LEU A 116 -3.67 6.94 -2.78
C LEU A 116 -2.73 8.09 -2.38
N MET A 117 -1.61 8.27 -3.07
CA MET A 117 -0.73 9.42 -2.88
C MET A 117 -1.43 10.73 -3.22
N HIS A 118 -2.15 10.78 -4.34
CA HIS A 118 -2.90 11.97 -4.75
C HIS A 118 -3.97 12.37 -3.72
N ALA A 119 -4.59 11.41 -3.04
CA ALA A 119 -5.53 11.67 -1.97
C ALA A 119 -4.85 12.10 -0.67
N ALA A 120 -3.71 11.49 -0.30
CA ALA A 120 -3.04 11.74 0.97
C ALA A 120 -2.23 13.03 0.99
N LEU A 121 -1.48 13.32 -0.08
CA LEU A 121 -0.51 14.43 -0.14
C LEU A 121 -1.09 15.81 0.18
N PRO A 122 -2.24 16.25 -0.39
CA PRO A 122 -2.81 17.55 -0.07
C PRO A 122 -3.15 17.68 1.42
N LEU A 123 -3.68 16.62 2.02
CA LEU A 123 -4.06 16.58 3.44
C LEU A 123 -2.82 16.62 4.35
N MET A 124 -1.78 15.86 4.00
CA MET A 124 -0.50 15.86 4.71
C MET A 124 0.19 17.23 4.62
N LYS A 125 0.18 17.84 3.43
CA LYS A 125 0.74 19.16 3.18
C LYS A 125 0.03 20.24 3.98
N GLN A 126 -1.31 20.21 4.01
CA GLN A 126 -2.13 21.16 4.79
C GLN A 126 -1.80 21.10 6.30
N ARG A 127 -1.52 19.91 6.82
CA ARG A 127 -1.14 19.72 8.23
C ARG A 127 0.35 19.94 8.50
N ASN A 128 1.15 20.12 7.45
CA ASN A 128 2.61 20.13 7.50
C ASN A 128 3.18 18.91 8.25
N ASN A 129 2.52 17.76 8.09
CA ASN A 129 2.88 16.50 8.73
C ASN A 129 2.37 15.32 7.90
N GLY A 130 3.26 14.39 7.58
CA GLY A 130 2.94 13.15 6.89
C GLY A 130 4.17 12.51 6.26
N VAL A 131 4.09 11.20 6.09
CA VAL A 131 5.14 10.40 5.43
C VAL A 131 4.48 9.45 4.45
N ILE A 132 5.02 9.38 3.23
CA ILE A 132 4.64 8.36 2.25
C ILE A 132 5.86 7.50 1.96
N ILE A 133 5.70 6.19 2.09
CA ILE A 133 6.71 5.21 1.72
C ILE A 133 6.14 4.34 0.59
N ASN A 134 6.82 4.36 -0.54
CA ASN A 134 6.50 3.53 -1.68
C ASN A 134 7.51 2.38 -1.79
N VAL A 135 7.03 1.14 -1.67
CA VAL A 135 7.89 -0.04 -1.78
C VAL A 135 8.19 -0.31 -3.26
N SER A 136 9.29 0.22 -3.73
CA SER A 136 9.79 -0.03 -5.08
C SER A 136 10.57 -1.36 -5.16
N SER A 137 11.45 -1.52 -6.11
CA SER A 137 12.28 -2.70 -6.30
C SER A 137 13.52 -2.36 -7.11
N VAL A 138 14.60 -3.09 -6.90
CA VAL A 138 15.78 -3.09 -7.80
C VAL A 138 15.39 -3.46 -9.25
N ALA A 139 14.29 -4.17 -9.44
CA ALA A 139 13.73 -4.46 -10.76
C ALA A 139 13.37 -3.20 -11.56
N GLY A 140 13.10 -2.07 -10.91
CA GLY A 140 12.84 -0.79 -11.58
C GLY A 140 14.05 -0.21 -12.31
N TYR A 141 15.24 -0.75 -12.10
CA TYR A 141 16.48 -0.32 -12.78
C TYR A 141 16.93 -1.28 -13.88
N ILE A 142 16.15 -2.32 -14.17
CA ILE A 142 16.45 -3.31 -15.21
C ILE A 142 15.24 -3.51 -16.14
N ALA A 143 15.51 -3.91 -17.37
CA ALA A 143 14.44 -4.24 -18.34
C ALA A 143 13.86 -5.63 -18.04
N GLY A 144 12.67 -5.68 -17.46
CA GLY A 144 12.01 -6.92 -17.01
C GLY A 144 10.48 -6.87 -17.16
N GLY A 145 9.96 -6.32 -18.25
CA GLY A 145 8.53 -6.26 -18.55
C GLY A 145 7.75 -5.26 -17.68
N THR A 146 6.45 -5.46 -17.59
CA THR A 146 5.51 -4.53 -16.93
C THR A 146 5.81 -4.34 -15.45
N TYR A 147 6.25 -5.38 -14.75
CA TYR A 147 6.64 -5.25 -13.34
C TYR A 147 7.79 -4.24 -13.15
N SER A 148 8.86 -4.40 -13.92
CA SER A 148 10.01 -3.49 -13.88
C SER A 148 9.63 -2.05 -14.27
N ALA A 149 8.86 -1.89 -15.33
CA ALA A 149 8.34 -0.60 -15.76
C ALA A 149 7.47 0.07 -14.68
N SER A 150 6.61 -0.71 -14.00
CA SER A 150 5.78 -0.22 -12.90
C SER A 150 6.61 0.24 -11.68
N LYS A 151 7.66 -0.50 -11.35
CA LYS A 151 8.56 -0.15 -10.25
C LYS A 151 9.43 1.06 -10.58
N ALA A 152 9.87 1.21 -11.83
CA ALA A 152 10.54 2.42 -12.30
C ALA A 152 9.62 3.65 -12.22
N TYR A 153 8.37 3.52 -12.70
CA TYR A 153 7.35 4.58 -12.55
C TYR A 153 7.21 5.03 -11.09
N LEU A 154 7.05 4.08 -10.18
CA LEU A 154 6.85 4.40 -8.75
C LEU A 154 8.07 5.12 -8.16
N THR A 155 9.28 4.71 -8.52
CA THR A 155 10.52 5.37 -8.09
C THR A 155 10.57 6.81 -8.60
N VAL A 156 10.42 7.02 -9.90
CA VAL A 156 10.50 8.36 -10.53
C VAL A 156 9.39 9.28 -9.99
N LEU A 157 8.17 8.78 -9.83
CA LEU A 157 7.08 9.58 -9.26
C LEU A 157 7.40 9.96 -7.82
N SER A 158 7.91 9.04 -7.00
CA SER A 158 8.26 9.31 -5.59
C SER A 158 9.32 10.40 -5.43
N GLU A 159 10.29 10.47 -6.33
CA GLU A 159 11.34 11.49 -6.33
C GLU A 159 10.82 12.88 -6.74
N SER A 160 9.67 12.94 -7.40
CA SER A 160 9.07 14.18 -7.91
C SER A 160 8.10 14.85 -6.93
N LEU A 161 7.72 14.18 -5.84
CA LEU A 161 6.71 14.62 -4.87
C LEU A 161 7.33 15.17 -3.59
#